data_96410d61028bad45cce764c90c2daf40
#
_entry.id   96410d61028bad45cce764c90c2daf40
#
_cell.length_a   1.000
_cell.length_b   1.000
_cell.length_c   1.000
_cell.angle_alpha   90.00
_cell.angle_beta   90.00
_cell.angle_gamma   90.00
#
_symmetry.space_group_name_H-M   'P 1'
#
loop_
_entity.id
_entity.type
_entity.pdbx_description
1 polymer ?
#
loop_
_entity_poly.entity_id
_entity_poly.type
_entity_poly.pdbx_seq_one_letter_code
_entity_poly.pdbx_strand_id
1 'polypeptide(L)'
;MFFTSKSPVFPLMAWCWLSVPLILFSALSFSNDEVNMSGPPIVSSSLVIADFASEKLENWQSKSFVGETEYTIVNVDDKMVLKAYSQSSASGLAKEITIDLLKTPFVNWSWKIKNGLPNLDETTKDGDDYAARLYVVKSGGWKIWNTRALNYVWSSNQQVGSTWNNAFVGDNAKMFSVKGKEDTVGIWATEKRNVYEDLILIFGDKGSDKKNQEAYRYLDAVALMTDTDNSQLKATAYYSNIYFSAN
;
A
#
# COMPACT_ATOMS: atom_id res chain seq x y z
N MET A 1 1.12 -34.51 30.52
CA MET A 1 2.23 -33.54 30.55
C MET A 1 2.42 -33.06 29.11
N PHE A 2 1.66 -32.04 28.72
CA PHE A 2 1.64 -31.55 27.32
C PHE A 2 2.45 -30.25 27.27
N PHE A 3 3.57 -30.27 26.55
CA PHE A 3 4.34 -29.07 26.25
C PHE A 3 3.71 -28.37 25.03
N THR A 4 3.08 -27.23 25.27
CA THR A 4 2.67 -26.33 24.21
C THR A 4 3.86 -25.44 23.83
N SER A 5 4.43 -25.70 22.66
CA SER A 5 5.45 -24.87 22.02
C SER A 5 4.78 -23.57 21.55
N LYS A 6 5.00 -22.48 22.26
CA LYS A 6 4.69 -21.12 21.78
C LYS A 6 5.75 -20.71 20.78
N SER A 7 5.37 -20.56 19.52
CA SER A 7 6.21 -19.92 18.50
C SER A 7 6.50 -18.48 18.89
N PRO A 8 7.70 -17.95 18.69
CA PRO A 8 8.02 -16.57 19.02
C PRO A 8 7.35 -15.64 18.00
N VAL A 9 6.51 -14.73 18.49
CA VAL A 9 5.96 -13.61 17.75
C VAL A 9 7.12 -12.66 17.41
N PHE A 10 7.59 -12.66 16.17
CA PHE A 10 8.55 -11.66 15.71
C PHE A 10 7.80 -10.36 15.39
N PRO A 11 8.22 -9.22 15.97
CA PRO A 11 7.61 -7.94 15.65
C PRO A 11 7.90 -7.53 14.21
N LEU A 12 6.95 -6.86 13.58
CA LEU A 12 6.97 -6.26 12.23
C LEU A 12 8.10 -5.21 12.00
N MET A 13 9.17 -5.25 12.78
CA MET A 13 10.17 -4.19 12.88
C MET A 13 11.45 -4.39 12.05
N ALA A 14 11.50 -5.34 11.13
CA ALA A 14 12.75 -5.61 10.41
C ALA A 14 12.70 -5.24 8.91
N TRP A 15 12.42 -3.99 8.62
CA TRP A 15 12.78 -3.39 7.33
C TRP A 15 14.09 -2.61 7.51
N CYS A 16 15.19 -3.34 7.61
CA CYS A 16 16.53 -2.78 7.69
C CYS A 16 17.11 -2.73 6.26
N TRP A 17 17.32 -1.55 5.72
CA TRP A 17 17.85 -1.30 4.39
C TRP A 17 19.33 -0.96 4.47
N LEU A 18 20.11 -1.66 3.71
CA LEU A 18 21.54 -1.40 3.51
C LEU A 18 21.76 -0.43 2.34
N SER A 19 22.59 0.52 2.60
CA SER A 19 23.13 1.62 1.80
C SER A 19 23.45 1.34 0.32
N VAL A 20 23.02 2.25 -0.57
CA VAL A 20 23.48 2.37 -1.96
C VAL A 20 24.53 3.49 -2.06
N PRO A 21 25.61 3.32 -2.81
CA PRO A 21 26.66 4.34 -2.97
C PRO A 21 26.27 5.46 -3.94
N LEU A 22 26.71 6.64 -3.58
CA LEU A 22 26.58 7.92 -4.29
C LEU A 22 27.36 7.88 -5.61
N ILE A 23 26.71 8.03 -6.76
CA ILE A 23 27.34 8.25 -8.06
C ILE A 23 27.23 9.73 -8.41
N LEU A 24 28.38 10.40 -8.53
CA LEU A 24 28.53 11.77 -9.01
C LEU A 24 28.24 11.86 -10.52
N PHE A 25 27.33 12.73 -10.92
CA PHE A 25 27.18 13.14 -12.32
C PHE A 25 27.68 14.57 -12.52
N SER A 26 28.59 14.70 -13.46
CA SER A 26 29.19 15.94 -13.94
C SER A 26 28.23 16.74 -14.83
N ALA A 27 28.26 18.06 -14.66
CA ALA A 27 27.49 19.03 -15.43
C ALA A 27 28.02 19.16 -16.89
N LEU A 28 27.10 19.18 -17.85
CA LEU A 28 27.33 19.70 -19.20
C LEU A 28 26.37 20.85 -19.46
N SER A 29 26.97 21.99 -19.82
CA SER A 29 26.29 23.22 -20.20
C SER A 29 25.83 23.15 -21.64
N PHE A 30 24.57 23.56 -21.93
CA PHE A 30 24.13 23.89 -23.28
C PHE A 30 23.38 25.22 -23.31
N SER A 31 23.67 25.96 -24.38
CA SER A 31 23.30 27.32 -24.71
C SER A 31 21.84 27.49 -25.12
N ASN A 32 21.37 28.76 -24.91
CA ASN A 32 20.06 29.30 -25.29
C ASN A 32 19.75 29.18 -26.78
N ASP A 33 18.48 28.86 -27.11
CA ASP A 33 17.80 29.45 -28.25
C ASP A 33 16.27 29.48 -28.05
N GLU A 34 15.78 30.66 -28.23
CA GLU A 34 14.47 31.20 -28.63
C GLU A 34 13.13 30.63 -28.12
N VAL A 35 12.41 31.56 -27.56
CA VAL A 35 11.05 31.57 -27.03
C VAL A 35 10.01 31.30 -28.11
N ASN A 36 9.26 30.22 -27.97
CA ASN A 36 7.94 30.08 -28.58
C ASN A 36 6.87 29.96 -27.49
N MET A 37 6.06 31.02 -27.35
CA MET A 37 4.98 31.11 -26.37
C MET A 37 3.74 30.32 -26.85
N SER A 38 3.82 29.03 -26.75
CA SER A 38 2.65 28.18 -26.54
C SER A 38 2.73 27.64 -25.13
N GLY A 39 1.72 27.89 -24.31
CA GLY A 39 1.70 27.44 -22.91
C GLY A 39 2.07 25.98 -22.80
N PRO A 40 2.81 25.56 -21.75
CA PRO A 40 3.25 24.19 -21.62
C PRO A 40 2.01 23.29 -21.64
N PRO A 41 2.07 22.17 -22.39
CA PRO A 41 1.02 21.16 -22.23
C PRO A 41 0.95 20.80 -20.76
N ILE A 42 -0.24 20.79 -20.17
CA ILE A 42 -0.47 20.26 -18.83
C ILE A 42 -0.19 18.76 -18.96
N VAL A 43 1.07 18.38 -18.85
CA VAL A 43 1.44 16.98 -18.69
C VAL A 43 0.97 16.63 -17.30
N SER A 44 -0.18 15.95 -17.25
CA SER A 44 -0.64 15.31 -16.02
C SER A 44 0.49 14.37 -15.57
N SER A 45 1.30 14.80 -14.64
CA SER A 45 2.42 14.01 -14.15
C SER A 45 1.83 12.86 -13.33
N SER A 46 1.78 11.67 -13.92
CA SER A 46 1.45 10.45 -13.21
C SER A 46 2.71 9.64 -12.97
N LEU A 47 2.85 9.11 -11.76
CA LEU A 47 3.91 8.18 -11.38
C LEU A 47 3.30 6.78 -11.34
N VAL A 48 3.65 5.94 -12.31
CA VAL A 48 3.17 4.55 -12.36
C VAL A 48 3.91 3.72 -11.32
N ILE A 49 3.17 3.06 -10.43
CA ILE A 49 3.67 2.13 -9.42
C ILE A 49 3.62 0.69 -9.96
N ALA A 50 2.48 0.32 -10.53
CA ALA A 50 2.26 -0.98 -11.14
C ALA A 50 1.49 -0.84 -12.45
N ASP A 51 2.01 -1.48 -13.50
CA ASP A 51 1.32 -1.74 -14.77
C ASP A 51 1.44 -3.23 -15.07
N PHE A 52 0.46 -4.01 -14.64
CA PHE A 52 0.50 -5.47 -14.78
C PHE A 52 0.33 -5.96 -16.23
N ALA A 53 0.08 -5.07 -17.18
CA ALA A 53 0.10 -5.40 -18.59
C ALA A 53 1.52 -5.43 -19.16
N SER A 54 2.42 -4.61 -18.65
CA SER A 54 3.80 -4.46 -19.15
C SER A 54 4.86 -4.86 -18.12
N GLU A 55 4.56 -4.85 -16.83
CA GLU A 55 5.50 -5.18 -15.76
C GLU A 55 5.43 -6.66 -15.36
N LYS A 56 6.61 -7.24 -15.16
CA LYS A 56 6.77 -8.47 -14.39
C LYS A 56 6.91 -8.12 -12.91
N LEU A 57 6.65 -9.07 -12.01
CA LEU A 57 6.77 -8.86 -10.57
C LEU A 57 8.23 -8.79 -10.08
N GLU A 58 9.22 -8.75 -10.97
CA GLU A 58 10.67 -8.73 -10.66
C GLU A 58 11.09 -7.53 -9.80
N ASN A 59 10.35 -6.41 -9.89
CA ASN A 59 10.60 -5.21 -9.09
C ASN A 59 9.79 -5.18 -7.78
N TRP A 60 9.07 -6.25 -7.49
CA TRP A 60 8.32 -6.41 -6.27
C TRP A 60 9.01 -7.43 -5.37
N GLN A 61 9.10 -7.11 -4.10
CA GLN A 61 9.68 -7.99 -3.09
C GLN A 61 8.57 -8.68 -2.31
N SER A 62 8.59 -10.00 -2.27
CA SER A 62 7.71 -10.77 -1.40
C SER A 62 8.19 -10.69 0.04
N LYS A 63 7.25 -10.52 0.96
CA LYS A 63 7.46 -10.58 2.39
C LYS A 63 6.44 -11.51 3.02
N SER A 64 6.90 -12.65 3.52
CA SER A 64 6.09 -13.61 4.25
C SER A 64 6.08 -13.29 5.75
N PHE A 65 4.90 -13.43 6.36
CA PHE A 65 4.67 -13.39 7.81
C PHE A 65 4.22 -14.76 8.30
N VAL A 66 3.26 -15.38 7.60
CA VAL A 66 2.76 -16.74 7.84
C VAL A 66 2.47 -17.39 6.50
N GLY A 67 3.23 -18.41 6.12
CA GLY A 67 3.05 -19.07 4.83
C GLY A 67 3.20 -18.10 3.65
N GLU A 68 2.62 -18.45 2.49
CA GLU A 68 2.73 -17.65 1.27
C GLU A 68 1.35 -17.44 0.64
N THR A 69 1.04 -16.20 0.30
CA THR A 69 -0.04 -15.84 -0.61
C THR A 69 0.47 -15.96 -2.04
N GLU A 70 -0.28 -16.61 -2.91
CA GLU A 70 0.09 -16.75 -4.31
C GLU A 70 -0.23 -15.48 -5.09
N TYR A 71 0.79 -14.90 -5.74
CA TYR A 71 0.67 -13.72 -6.58
C TYR A 71 0.98 -14.07 -8.03
N THR A 72 0.01 -13.92 -8.93
CA THR A 72 0.14 -14.23 -10.36
C THR A 72 -0.50 -13.16 -11.23
N ILE A 73 0.12 -12.83 -12.36
CA ILE A 73 -0.49 -11.95 -13.36
C ILE A 73 -1.43 -12.79 -14.23
N VAL A 74 -2.68 -12.38 -14.33
CA VAL A 74 -3.75 -13.09 -15.04
C VAL A 74 -4.56 -12.12 -15.90
N ASN A 75 -5.24 -12.63 -16.93
CA ASN A 75 -6.23 -11.86 -17.68
C ASN A 75 -7.60 -12.01 -17.02
N VAL A 76 -8.23 -10.90 -16.65
CA VAL A 76 -9.59 -10.84 -16.11
C VAL A 76 -10.33 -9.69 -16.78
N ASP A 77 -11.46 -9.97 -17.40
CA ASP A 77 -12.28 -8.99 -18.10
C ASP A 77 -11.47 -8.17 -19.13
N ASP A 78 -10.64 -8.88 -19.95
CA ASP A 78 -9.73 -8.36 -20.97
C ASP A 78 -8.63 -7.41 -20.45
N LYS A 79 -8.32 -7.48 -19.17
CA LYS A 79 -7.25 -6.71 -18.51
C LYS A 79 -6.25 -7.64 -17.84
N MET A 80 -4.96 -7.33 -18.01
CA MET A 80 -3.90 -7.97 -17.21
C MET A 80 -3.90 -7.35 -15.82
N VAL A 81 -4.02 -8.20 -14.80
CA VAL A 81 -4.15 -7.80 -13.40
C VAL A 81 -3.36 -8.72 -12.50
N LEU A 82 -3.00 -8.26 -11.32
CA LEU A 82 -2.43 -9.11 -10.29
C LEU A 82 -3.55 -9.85 -9.55
N LYS A 83 -3.52 -11.18 -9.61
CA LYS A 83 -4.32 -12.05 -8.75
C LYS A 83 -3.52 -12.37 -7.49
N ALA A 84 -4.13 -12.18 -6.33
CA ALA A 84 -3.65 -12.65 -5.04
C ALA A 84 -4.59 -13.74 -4.52
N TYR A 85 -4.03 -14.89 -4.12
CA TYR A 85 -4.78 -15.99 -3.50
C TYR A 85 -4.13 -16.37 -2.18
N SER A 86 -4.84 -16.14 -1.10
CA SER A 86 -4.45 -16.54 0.25
C SER A 86 -5.27 -17.72 0.73
N GLN A 87 -4.59 -18.65 1.38
CA GLN A 87 -5.20 -19.76 2.09
C GLN A 87 -4.46 -19.97 3.42
N SER A 88 -5.05 -19.53 4.52
CA SER A 88 -4.45 -19.57 5.86
C SER A 88 -3.02 -18.98 5.85
N SER A 89 -2.81 -17.91 5.08
CA SER A 89 -1.49 -17.33 4.84
C SER A 89 -1.52 -15.81 4.92
N ALA A 90 -0.38 -15.23 5.23
CA ALA A 90 -0.12 -13.80 5.25
C ALA A 90 1.24 -13.53 4.61
N SER A 91 1.24 -13.09 3.37
CA SER A 91 2.40 -12.51 2.71
C SER A 91 1.99 -11.37 1.80
N GLY A 92 2.88 -10.40 1.61
CA GLY A 92 2.63 -9.23 0.79
C GLY A 92 3.69 -9.04 -0.29
N LEU A 93 3.36 -8.26 -1.30
CA LEU A 93 4.29 -7.74 -2.29
C LEU A 93 4.53 -6.26 -2.02
N ALA A 94 5.80 -5.86 -1.90
CA ALA A 94 6.21 -4.48 -1.69
C ALA A 94 7.11 -3.98 -2.83
N LYS A 95 6.89 -2.75 -3.26
CA LYS A 95 7.74 -2.02 -4.20
C LYS A 95 8.28 -0.79 -3.51
N GLU A 96 9.62 -0.70 -3.43
CA GLU A 96 10.29 0.51 -2.96
C GLU A 96 10.27 1.55 -4.04
N ILE A 97 9.82 2.73 -3.65
CA ILE A 97 9.76 3.88 -4.53
C ILE A 97 9.53 5.14 -3.71
N THR A 98 10.34 6.17 -3.96
CA THR A 98 10.12 7.47 -3.34
C THR A 98 9.03 8.24 -4.09
N ILE A 99 7.97 8.64 -3.37
CA ILE A 99 6.84 9.40 -3.91
C ILE A 99 6.77 10.75 -3.20
N ASP A 100 6.82 11.85 -3.96
CA ASP A 100 6.64 13.21 -3.43
C ASP A 100 5.15 13.58 -3.46
N LEU A 101 4.49 13.47 -2.32
CA LEU A 101 3.06 13.75 -2.18
C LEU A 101 2.67 15.22 -2.38
N LEU A 102 3.62 16.15 -2.43
CA LEU A 102 3.32 17.53 -2.84
C LEU A 102 3.23 17.68 -4.36
N LYS A 103 3.72 16.69 -5.12
CA LYS A 103 3.63 16.65 -6.59
C LYS A 103 2.51 15.73 -7.07
N THR A 104 2.39 14.57 -6.46
CA THR A 104 1.43 13.53 -6.82
C THR A 104 0.74 12.98 -5.57
N PRO A 105 -0.19 13.74 -4.95
CA PRO A 105 -0.83 13.33 -3.70
C PRO A 105 -1.84 12.20 -3.85
N PHE A 106 -2.40 12.00 -5.07
CA PHE A 106 -3.49 11.07 -5.27
C PHE A 106 -2.99 9.69 -5.69
N VAL A 107 -3.19 8.67 -4.85
CA VAL A 107 -3.09 7.28 -5.27
C VAL A 107 -4.37 6.85 -5.97
N ASN A 108 -4.22 6.20 -7.12
CA ASN A 108 -5.32 5.66 -7.91
C ASN A 108 -5.09 4.16 -8.11
N TRP A 109 -6.12 3.35 -7.88
CA TRP A 109 -6.09 1.90 -8.14
C TRP A 109 -7.49 1.36 -8.37
N SER A 110 -7.56 0.14 -8.92
CA SER A 110 -8.81 -0.61 -8.93
C SER A 110 -8.54 -2.01 -8.37
N TRP A 111 -9.52 -2.54 -7.69
CA TRP A 111 -9.48 -3.88 -7.14
C TRP A 111 -10.83 -4.58 -7.22
N LYS A 112 -10.80 -5.89 -7.10
CA LYS A 112 -11.98 -6.73 -7.10
C LYS A 112 -11.70 -7.90 -6.17
N ILE A 113 -12.55 -8.17 -5.20
CA ILE A 113 -12.48 -9.39 -4.40
C ILE A 113 -13.46 -10.41 -4.97
N LYS A 114 -13.02 -11.68 -5.10
CA LYS A 114 -13.87 -12.77 -5.60
C LYS A 114 -14.84 -13.23 -4.53
N ASN A 115 -14.40 -13.25 -3.29
CA ASN A 115 -15.17 -13.63 -2.12
C ASN A 115 -14.83 -12.70 -0.96
N GLY A 116 -15.83 -12.31 -0.19
CA GLY A 116 -15.64 -11.60 1.08
C GLY A 116 -15.20 -12.56 2.18
N LEU A 117 -14.56 -12.02 3.20
CA LEU A 117 -14.39 -12.68 4.48
C LEU A 117 -15.68 -12.50 5.32
N PRO A 118 -15.96 -13.38 6.29
CA PRO A 118 -17.07 -13.17 7.23
C PRO A 118 -16.81 -11.94 8.10
N ASN A 119 -17.81 -11.51 8.86
CA ASN A 119 -17.69 -10.37 9.77
C ASN A 119 -16.61 -10.63 10.85
N LEU A 120 -15.34 -10.32 10.53
CA LEU A 120 -14.22 -10.45 11.44
C LEU A 120 -14.14 -9.21 12.34
N ASP A 121 -13.73 -9.37 13.60
CA ASP A 121 -13.36 -8.23 14.42
C ASP A 121 -11.94 -7.79 14.08
N GLU A 122 -11.80 -6.99 13.03
CA GLU A 122 -10.54 -6.52 12.46
C GLU A 122 -9.75 -5.59 13.40
N THR A 123 -10.32 -5.25 14.57
CA THR A 123 -9.62 -4.50 15.61
C THR A 123 -8.81 -5.40 16.54
N THR A 124 -9.00 -6.71 16.42
CA THR A 124 -8.32 -7.75 17.21
C THR A 124 -7.33 -8.53 16.34
N LYS A 125 -6.38 -9.20 16.98
CA LYS A 125 -5.40 -10.05 16.29
C LYS A 125 -6.04 -11.24 15.57
N ASP A 126 -7.09 -11.80 16.16
CA ASP A 126 -7.77 -12.97 15.62
C ASP A 126 -8.60 -12.62 14.37
N GLY A 127 -8.90 -11.34 14.17
CA GLY A 127 -9.68 -10.86 13.03
C GLY A 127 -8.90 -9.97 12.06
N ASP A 128 -7.58 -9.79 12.19
CA ASP A 128 -6.75 -8.88 11.34
C ASP A 128 -6.46 -9.49 9.96
N ASP A 129 -7.50 -10.01 9.30
CA ASP A 129 -7.45 -10.55 7.95
C ASP A 129 -8.26 -9.69 6.97
N TYR A 130 -7.74 -9.50 5.77
CA TYR A 130 -8.38 -8.69 4.74
C TYR A 130 -8.27 -9.33 3.37
N ALA A 131 -9.39 -9.38 2.66
CA ALA A 131 -9.39 -9.88 1.29
C ALA A 131 -8.54 -9.02 0.34
N ALA A 132 -8.44 -7.72 0.59
CA ALA A 132 -7.57 -6.83 -0.19
C ALA A 132 -7.07 -5.65 0.67
N ARG A 133 -5.76 -5.37 0.57
CA ARG A 133 -5.08 -4.22 1.20
C ARG A 133 -4.12 -3.55 0.22
N LEU A 134 -4.12 -2.21 0.23
CA LEU A 134 -3.07 -1.38 -0.37
C LEU A 134 -2.38 -0.60 0.74
N TYR A 135 -1.07 -0.72 0.86
CA TYR A 135 -0.26 0.00 1.83
C TYR A 135 0.48 1.16 1.17
N VAL A 136 0.52 2.28 1.84
CA VAL A 136 1.48 3.35 1.59
C VAL A 136 2.35 3.50 2.82
N VAL A 137 3.67 3.46 2.63
CA VAL A 137 4.63 3.35 3.74
C VAL A 137 5.57 4.54 3.72
N LYS A 138 5.69 5.19 4.87
CA LYS A 138 6.75 6.15 5.20
C LYS A 138 7.74 5.48 6.13
N SER A 139 8.96 5.28 5.67
CA SER A 139 10.04 4.72 6.48
C SER A 139 10.47 5.68 7.59
N GLY A 140 10.75 5.15 8.76
CA GLY A 140 11.43 5.87 9.84
C GLY A 140 12.93 6.00 9.64
N GLY A 141 13.48 5.52 8.52
CA GLY A 141 14.92 5.40 8.28
C GLY A 141 15.59 4.56 9.35
N TRP A 142 16.70 5.03 9.91
CA TRP A 142 17.40 4.35 11.00
C TRP A 142 16.56 4.25 12.30
N LYS A 143 15.52 5.10 12.45
CA LYS A 143 14.54 5.05 13.53
C LYS A 143 13.32 4.23 13.09
N ILE A 144 13.46 2.92 13.02
CA ILE A 144 12.43 2.01 12.52
C ILE A 144 11.07 2.15 13.25
N TRP A 145 11.08 2.56 14.53
CA TRP A 145 9.86 2.84 15.31
C TRP A 145 9.10 4.08 14.83
N ASN A 146 9.70 4.92 13.97
CA ASN A 146 9.03 6.03 13.32
C ASN A 146 8.41 5.65 11.97
N THR A 147 8.53 4.39 11.53
CA THR A 147 7.84 3.91 10.34
C THR A 147 6.33 4.03 10.54
N ARG A 148 5.66 4.56 9.53
CA ARG A 148 4.20 4.69 9.48
C ARG A 148 3.69 4.01 8.22
N ALA A 149 2.65 3.20 8.38
CA ALA A 149 1.95 2.57 7.27
C ALA A 149 0.46 2.92 7.33
N LEU A 150 -0.05 3.50 6.27
CA LEU A 150 -1.49 3.65 6.07
C LEU A 150 -1.95 2.51 5.16
N ASN A 151 -2.96 1.77 5.63
CA ASN A 151 -3.51 0.63 4.93
C ASN A 151 -4.92 0.98 4.46
N TYR A 152 -5.11 1.13 3.16
CA TYR A 152 -6.44 1.13 2.56
C TYR A 152 -6.92 -0.31 2.46
N VAL A 153 -8.07 -0.61 3.06
CA VAL A 153 -8.55 -1.99 3.17
C VAL A 153 -9.95 -2.16 2.60
N TRP A 154 -10.20 -3.36 2.07
CA TRP A 154 -11.54 -3.87 1.88
C TRP A 154 -11.94 -4.64 3.15
N SER A 155 -12.68 -3.96 4.01
CA SER A 155 -13.08 -4.49 5.31
C SER A 155 -14.25 -5.46 5.18
N SER A 156 -14.26 -6.51 5.99
CA SER A 156 -15.36 -7.46 6.10
C SER A 156 -16.46 -7.02 7.06
N ASN A 157 -16.15 -6.07 7.97
CA ASN A 157 -17.05 -5.71 9.06
C ASN A 157 -17.21 -4.19 9.26
N GLN A 158 -16.20 -3.39 8.95
CA GLN A 158 -16.26 -1.95 9.17
C GLN A 158 -17.03 -1.23 8.06
N GLN A 159 -17.57 -0.07 8.40
CA GLN A 159 -18.15 0.84 7.41
C GLN A 159 -17.05 1.60 6.65
N VAL A 160 -17.34 2.00 5.43
CA VAL A 160 -16.47 2.90 4.65
C VAL A 160 -16.20 4.18 5.45
N GLY A 161 -14.94 4.62 5.48
CA GLY A 161 -14.48 5.78 6.23
C GLY A 161 -14.02 5.47 7.66
N SER A 162 -14.24 4.26 8.17
CA SER A 162 -13.74 3.85 9.50
C SER A 162 -12.23 3.75 9.50
N THR A 163 -11.61 4.13 10.63
CA THR A 163 -10.16 4.01 10.87
C THR A 163 -9.87 3.37 12.21
N TRP A 164 -8.85 2.53 12.28
CA TRP A 164 -8.40 1.88 13.52
C TRP A 164 -6.92 1.55 13.47
N ASN A 165 -6.35 1.23 14.62
CA ASN A 165 -4.96 0.80 14.72
C ASN A 165 -4.83 -0.66 14.26
N ASN A 166 -3.73 -0.99 13.59
CA ASN A 166 -3.43 -2.40 13.34
C ASN A 166 -3.24 -3.16 14.65
N ALA A 167 -3.84 -4.34 14.75
CA ALA A 167 -3.88 -5.12 15.98
C ALA A 167 -2.50 -5.64 16.45
N PHE A 168 -1.51 -5.71 15.56
CA PHE A 168 -0.16 -6.23 15.86
C PHE A 168 0.85 -5.13 16.17
N VAL A 169 0.79 -3.99 15.47
CA VAL A 169 1.80 -2.93 15.55
C VAL A 169 1.26 -1.59 16.06
N GLY A 170 -0.03 -1.56 16.42
CA GLY A 170 -0.65 -0.40 17.03
C GLY A 170 -0.60 0.85 16.15
N ASP A 171 -0.22 1.98 16.74
CA ASP A 171 -0.21 3.30 16.08
C ASP A 171 0.76 3.43 14.91
N ASN A 172 1.67 2.49 14.72
CA ASN A 172 2.62 2.50 13.62
C ASN A 172 1.97 2.14 12.28
N ALA A 173 0.88 1.38 12.30
CA ALA A 173 0.07 1.09 11.14
C ALA A 173 -1.40 1.39 11.43
N LYS A 174 -2.02 2.15 10.55
CA LYS A 174 -3.43 2.52 10.63
C LYS A 174 -4.19 1.89 9.48
N MET A 175 -5.36 1.39 9.79
CA MET A 175 -6.30 0.84 8.83
C MET A 175 -7.32 1.91 8.45
N PHE A 176 -7.67 1.97 7.16
CA PHE A 176 -8.69 2.85 6.63
C PHE A 176 -9.60 2.05 5.69
N SER A 177 -10.83 1.84 6.09
CA SER A 177 -11.83 1.16 5.27
C SER A 177 -12.28 2.05 4.12
N VAL A 178 -11.83 1.74 2.91
CA VAL A 178 -12.29 2.41 1.67
C VAL A 178 -13.37 1.58 0.97
N LYS A 179 -13.44 0.28 1.29
CA LYS A 179 -14.57 -0.62 1.04
C LYS A 179 -14.95 -1.31 2.34
N GLY A 180 -16.24 -1.51 2.56
CA GLY A 180 -16.77 -2.05 3.80
C GLY A 180 -17.70 -3.24 3.58
N LYS A 181 -18.32 -3.68 4.66
CA LYS A 181 -19.18 -4.86 4.70
C LYS A 181 -20.40 -4.80 3.76
N GLU A 182 -20.85 -3.60 3.38
CA GLU A 182 -22.00 -3.42 2.51
C GLU A 182 -21.61 -3.38 1.02
N ASP A 183 -20.31 -3.35 0.71
CA ASP A 183 -19.83 -3.28 -0.67
C ASP A 183 -19.97 -4.63 -1.39
N THR A 184 -20.41 -4.56 -2.64
CA THR A 184 -20.65 -5.76 -3.45
C THR A 184 -19.33 -6.42 -3.85
N VAL A 185 -19.19 -7.71 -3.51
CA VAL A 185 -18.09 -8.56 -3.99
C VAL A 185 -18.27 -8.96 -5.45
N GLY A 186 -17.19 -9.32 -6.13
CA GLY A 186 -17.23 -9.81 -7.50
C GLY A 186 -17.27 -8.74 -8.58
N ILE A 187 -17.33 -7.46 -8.23
CA ILE A 187 -17.27 -6.34 -9.17
C ILE A 187 -16.00 -5.49 -8.94
N TRP A 188 -15.53 -4.82 -9.99
CA TRP A 188 -14.42 -3.89 -9.88
C TRP A 188 -14.84 -2.61 -9.13
N ALA A 189 -14.04 -2.25 -8.14
CA ALA A 189 -14.11 -0.96 -7.48
C ALA A 189 -12.87 -0.14 -7.85
N THR A 190 -13.08 1.14 -8.16
CA THR A 190 -12.00 2.09 -8.46
C THR A 190 -11.92 3.12 -7.36
N GLU A 191 -10.72 3.31 -6.83
CA GLU A 191 -10.43 4.19 -5.72
C GLU A 191 -9.46 5.30 -6.15
N LYS A 192 -9.65 6.46 -5.55
CA LYS A 192 -8.73 7.60 -5.63
C LYS A 192 -8.68 8.28 -4.27
N ARG A 193 -7.49 8.35 -3.67
CA ARG A 193 -7.31 8.92 -2.34
C ARG A 193 -6.21 9.95 -2.33
N ASN A 194 -6.44 11.10 -1.69
CA ASN A 194 -5.38 12.06 -1.38
C ASN A 194 -4.58 11.54 -0.16
N VAL A 195 -3.47 10.87 -0.44
CA VAL A 195 -2.65 10.23 0.60
C VAL A 195 -2.07 11.26 1.57
N TYR A 196 -1.71 12.45 1.10
CA TYR A 196 -1.15 13.48 1.96
C TYR A 196 -2.16 13.96 3.01
N GLU A 197 -3.40 14.20 2.59
CA GLU A 197 -4.48 14.58 3.49
C GLU A 197 -4.88 13.43 4.42
N ASP A 198 -4.94 12.20 3.90
CA ASP A 198 -5.25 11.02 4.71
C ASP A 198 -4.19 10.79 5.81
N LEU A 199 -2.90 11.02 5.52
CA LEU A 199 -1.83 10.91 6.52
C LEU A 199 -1.98 11.98 7.62
N ILE A 200 -2.32 13.22 7.26
CA ILE A 200 -2.58 14.30 8.23
C ILE A 200 -3.81 13.95 9.09
N LEU A 201 -4.89 13.50 8.45
CA LEU A 201 -6.13 13.16 9.14
C LEU A 201 -5.92 12.02 10.14
N ILE A 202 -5.19 10.97 9.74
CA ILE A 202 -5.12 9.69 10.47
C ILE A 202 -3.97 9.65 11.48
N PHE A 203 -2.79 10.23 11.14
CA PHE A 203 -1.63 10.30 12.04
C PHE A 203 -1.49 11.64 12.75
N GLY A 204 -2.41 12.57 12.50
CA GLY A 204 -2.56 13.86 13.17
C GLY A 204 -1.81 15.00 12.52
N ASP A 205 -2.46 16.16 12.52
CA ASP A 205 -1.88 17.44 12.13
C ASP A 205 -0.71 17.83 13.05
N LYS A 206 0.42 18.23 12.48
CA LYS A 206 1.62 18.66 13.20
C LYS A 206 1.59 20.13 13.58
N GLY A 207 0.46 20.81 13.32
CA GLY A 207 0.20 22.20 13.73
C GLY A 207 0.74 23.28 12.80
N SER A 208 1.30 22.90 11.66
CA SER A 208 1.60 23.83 10.55
C SER A 208 1.92 23.07 9.26
N ASP A 209 1.70 23.72 8.10
CA ASP A 209 2.00 23.14 6.78
C ASP A 209 3.46 22.68 6.67
N LYS A 210 4.40 23.48 7.17
CA LYS A 210 5.82 23.12 7.16
C LYS A 210 6.07 21.82 7.92
N LYS A 211 5.51 21.68 9.12
CA LYS A 211 5.68 20.46 9.94
C LYS A 211 4.96 19.26 9.34
N ASN A 212 3.80 19.46 8.71
CA ASN A 212 3.10 18.42 7.99
C ASN A 212 3.89 17.94 6.77
N GLN A 213 4.51 18.85 6.02
CA GLN A 213 5.40 18.49 4.91
C GLN A 213 6.64 17.72 5.40
N GLU A 214 7.29 18.16 6.47
CA GLU A 214 8.41 17.43 7.09
C GLU A 214 8.00 16.01 7.51
N ALA A 215 6.77 15.86 8.04
CA ALA A 215 6.25 14.58 8.52
C ALA A 215 5.77 13.65 7.40
N TYR A 216 5.12 14.16 6.35
CA TYR A 216 4.30 13.34 5.46
C TYR A 216 4.59 13.49 3.97
N ARG A 217 5.50 14.38 3.55
CA ARG A 217 5.75 14.66 2.14
C ARG A 217 6.16 13.45 1.32
N TYR A 218 6.99 12.59 1.86
CA TYR A 218 7.57 11.48 1.10
C TYR A 218 7.06 10.14 1.61
N LEU A 219 6.66 9.28 0.66
CA LEU A 219 6.51 7.85 0.88
C LEU A 219 7.77 7.15 0.36
N ASP A 220 8.04 5.98 0.91
CA ASP A 220 9.22 5.16 0.59
C ASP A 220 8.86 3.82 -0.05
N ALA A 221 7.59 3.38 0.09
CA ALA A 221 7.12 2.15 -0.54
C ALA A 221 5.60 2.12 -0.70
N VAL A 222 5.16 1.29 -1.63
CA VAL A 222 3.77 0.83 -1.78
C VAL A 222 3.76 -0.69 -1.69
N ALA A 223 2.75 -1.26 -1.02
CA ALA A 223 2.62 -2.71 -0.93
C ALA A 223 1.18 -3.16 -1.10
N LEU A 224 1.01 -4.42 -1.49
CA LEU A 224 -0.27 -5.12 -1.62
C LEU A 224 -0.27 -6.34 -0.73
N MET A 225 -1.42 -6.66 -0.14
CA MET A 225 -1.57 -7.87 0.65
C MET A 225 -3.01 -8.40 0.58
N THR A 226 -3.11 -9.71 0.57
CA THR A 226 -4.33 -10.48 0.77
C THR A 226 -3.98 -11.56 1.77
N ASP A 227 -4.66 -11.62 2.89
CA ASP A 227 -4.29 -12.48 4.02
C ASP A 227 -5.50 -13.12 4.69
N THR A 228 -5.27 -14.30 5.26
CA THR A 228 -6.28 -15.15 5.89
C THR A 228 -5.68 -16.05 6.97
N ASP A 229 -4.52 -15.66 7.51
CA ASP A 229 -3.79 -16.50 8.47
C ASP A 229 -4.43 -16.51 9.86
N ASN A 230 -5.12 -15.44 10.25
CA ASN A 230 -5.78 -15.37 11.55
C ASN A 230 -7.12 -16.13 11.53
N SER A 231 -7.92 -15.95 10.49
CA SER A 231 -9.22 -16.63 10.32
C SER A 231 -9.11 -18.05 9.79
N GLN A 232 -7.95 -18.48 9.26
CA GLN A 232 -7.72 -19.76 8.61
C GLN A 232 -8.64 -20.02 7.39
N LEU A 233 -9.04 -18.93 6.72
CA LEU A 233 -9.94 -18.95 5.58
C LEU A 233 -9.17 -18.89 4.25
N LYS A 234 -9.91 -18.53 3.19
CA LYS A 234 -9.39 -18.30 1.84
C LYS A 234 -9.92 -16.98 1.31
N ALA A 235 -9.07 -16.24 0.66
CA ALA A 235 -9.44 -15.03 -0.06
C ALA A 235 -8.79 -14.97 -1.43
N THR A 236 -9.50 -14.40 -2.40
CA THR A 236 -8.96 -14.09 -3.72
C THR A 236 -9.28 -12.65 -4.06
N ALA A 237 -8.25 -11.88 -4.33
CA ALA A 237 -8.36 -10.52 -4.83
C ALA A 237 -7.66 -10.35 -6.18
N TYR A 238 -8.09 -9.32 -6.91
CA TYR A 238 -7.47 -8.86 -8.15
C TYR A 238 -7.16 -7.39 -7.98
N TYR A 239 -5.93 -7.01 -8.32
CA TYR A 239 -5.46 -5.62 -8.30
C TYR A 239 -5.12 -5.19 -9.72
N SER A 240 -5.68 -4.06 -10.14
CA SER A 240 -5.34 -3.44 -11.42
C SER A 240 -4.17 -2.45 -11.22
N ASN A 241 -3.85 -1.71 -12.28
CA ASN A 241 -2.75 -0.75 -12.27
C ASN A 241 -2.87 0.24 -11.11
N ILE A 242 -1.70 0.59 -10.55
CA ILE A 242 -1.58 1.52 -9.44
C ILE A 242 -0.70 2.67 -9.90
N TYR A 243 -1.18 3.89 -9.71
CA TYR A 243 -0.41 5.09 -10.05
C TYR A 243 -0.72 6.25 -9.12
N PHE A 244 0.23 7.17 -8.99
CA PHE A 244 0.02 8.44 -8.32
C PHE A 244 -0.15 9.57 -9.34
N SER A 245 -1.02 10.54 -9.03
CA SER A 245 -1.32 11.68 -9.90
C SER A 245 -1.37 12.99 -9.11
N ALA A 246 -1.21 14.12 -9.84
CA ALA A 246 -1.29 15.45 -9.27
C ALA A 246 -2.75 15.86 -8.94
N ASN A 247 -3.73 15.29 -9.64
CA ASN A 247 -5.17 15.57 -9.53
C ASN A 247 -6.00 14.31 -9.78
#